data_baa345d5cf8204b2c0c01e86464f5725
#
_entry.id   baa345d5cf8204b2c0c01e86464f5725
#
_cell.length_a   1.000
_cell.length_b   1.000
_cell.length_c   1.000
_cell.angle_alpha   90.00
_cell.angle_beta   90.00
_cell.angle_gamma   90.00
#
_symmetry.space_group_name_H-M   'P 1'
#
loop_
_entity.id
_entity.type
_entity.pdbx_description
1 polymer ?
#
loop_
_entity_poly.entity_id
_entity_poly.type
_entity_poly.pdbx_seq_one_letter_code
_entity_poly.pdbx_strand_id
1 'polypeptide(L)'
;GMVKAAYSSGKPAIGVGPGNTPVIMDSSCDIQLAVYSVIHSKTFDNGMICASEQSVTAIEDIYDKVRAEFVKRGCHILNEEEMAKMRAIILTEAGTVNPKIVGQPAYKIAQIAGFEVPKDTKILIGEVTSVDSSEPFAHEKLSPVLALYKAKDFETALEMSERLIEDGGYGHTSSLYIHPSETEKMAQHAARMKTCRILVNTPSSQGGIGDLYNFKLSPSLTLGCGSYGGNSVSENVNVKHLLNIKTVAERRENMLWFRTPQKVYFKKGCLPVALDELKTYYHKKKAFIVTDSFLYSSGHTKPITDKLDEMGITYACFYEVAPDPTLQCAQKGVEQIKAFQPDVIIALGGGSAMDAGKIMWLMYEHPECRFEDLAMDFMDIRKRVYVFPKMGEKAMFVAVPTSSG
;
A
#
# COMPACT_ATOMS: atom_id res chain seq x y z
N GLY A 1 -18.65 6.13 -29.16
CA GLY A 1 -19.34 4.88 -28.99
C GLY A 1 -20.18 4.81 -27.71
N MET A 2 -20.48 3.61 -27.23
CA MET A 2 -21.37 3.36 -26.08
C MET A 2 -20.95 4.07 -24.79
N VAL A 3 -19.66 4.16 -24.48
CA VAL A 3 -19.16 4.88 -23.29
C VAL A 3 -19.55 6.36 -23.32
N LYS A 4 -19.37 7.03 -24.47
CA LYS A 4 -19.79 8.43 -24.63
C LYS A 4 -21.30 8.59 -24.47
N ALA A 5 -22.09 7.67 -25.03
CA ALA A 5 -23.55 7.69 -24.88
C ALA A 5 -23.97 7.45 -23.41
N ALA A 6 -23.31 6.53 -22.70
CA ALA A 6 -23.59 6.26 -21.30
C ALA A 6 -23.31 7.51 -20.43
N TYR A 7 -22.15 8.15 -20.57
CA TYR A 7 -21.83 9.38 -19.84
C TYR A 7 -22.72 10.57 -20.22
N SER A 8 -23.21 10.62 -21.47
CA SER A 8 -24.12 11.67 -21.93
C SER A 8 -25.58 11.45 -21.52
N SER A 9 -25.92 10.33 -20.89
CA SER A 9 -27.31 9.98 -20.52
C SER A 9 -27.87 10.82 -19.36
N GLY A 10 -27.02 11.54 -18.63
CA GLY A 10 -27.42 12.24 -17.41
C GLY A 10 -27.67 11.32 -16.21
N LYS A 11 -27.38 10.03 -16.33
CA LYS A 11 -27.49 9.04 -15.23
C LYS A 11 -26.09 8.63 -14.74
N PRO A 12 -25.96 8.14 -13.50
CA PRO A 12 -24.71 7.54 -13.05
C PRO A 12 -24.25 6.46 -14.01
N ALA A 13 -23.02 6.57 -14.50
CA ALA A 13 -22.45 5.63 -15.44
C ALA A 13 -20.99 5.33 -15.07
N ILE A 14 -20.57 4.08 -15.28
CA ILE A 14 -19.19 3.63 -15.17
C ILE A 14 -18.81 3.06 -16.54
N GLY A 15 -17.96 3.79 -17.24
CA GLY A 15 -17.42 3.39 -18.53
C GLY A 15 -15.90 3.27 -18.47
N VAL A 16 -15.34 2.57 -19.46
CA VAL A 16 -13.89 2.44 -19.62
C VAL A 16 -13.47 2.90 -21.00
N GLY A 17 -12.30 3.57 -21.07
CA GLY A 17 -11.69 4.01 -22.31
C GLY A 17 -10.99 2.88 -23.05
N PRO A 18 -10.55 3.13 -24.30
CA PRO A 18 -9.66 2.23 -25.03
C PRO A 18 -8.33 2.09 -24.30
N GLY A 19 -7.60 1.01 -24.52
CA GLY A 19 -6.28 0.76 -23.98
C GLY A 19 -5.26 0.52 -25.08
N ASN A 20 -4.09 1.10 -24.97
CA ASN A 20 -2.96 0.80 -25.83
C ASN A 20 -1.76 0.45 -24.94
N THR A 21 -1.82 -0.73 -24.34
CA THR A 21 -0.87 -1.16 -23.31
C THR A 21 0.56 -1.33 -23.87
N PRO A 22 1.49 -0.41 -23.60
CA PRO A 22 2.89 -0.58 -23.96
C PRO A 22 3.61 -1.43 -22.90
N VAL A 23 4.61 -2.15 -23.35
CA VAL A 23 5.53 -2.94 -22.51
C VAL A 23 6.95 -2.49 -22.72
N ILE A 24 7.69 -2.24 -21.65
CA ILE A 24 9.14 -2.06 -21.70
C ILE A 24 9.82 -3.32 -21.20
N MET A 25 10.79 -3.83 -21.95
CA MET A 25 11.73 -4.87 -21.53
C MET A 25 13.09 -4.23 -21.30
N ASP A 26 13.43 -4.01 -20.01
CA ASP A 26 14.73 -3.45 -19.62
C ASP A 26 15.84 -4.47 -19.77
N SER A 27 17.07 -4.00 -20.02
CA SER A 27 18.26 -4.85 -20.16
C SER A 27 18.49 -5.84 -19.00
N SER A 28 18.02 -5.49 -17.82
CA SER A 28 18.14 -6.30 -16.61
C SER A 28 17.07 -7.38 -16.46
N CYS A 29 16.05 -7.43 -17.34
CA CYS A 29 14.93 -8.34 -17.20
C CYS A 29 15.31 -9.81 -17.47
N ASP A 30 14.54 -10.72 -16.90
CA ASP A 30 14.53 -12.12 -17.33
C ASP A 30 13.76 -12.22 -18.66
N ILE A 31 14.52 -12.35 -19.76
CA ILE A 31 13.97 -12.39 -21.12
C ILE A 31 13.00 -13.56 -21.31
N GLN A 32 13.30 -14.74 -20.72
CA GLN A 32 12.45 -15.91 -20.89
C GLN A 32 11.12 -15.72 -20.18
N LEU A 33 11.14 -15.18 -18.96
CA LEU A 33 9.94 -14.83 -18.21
C LEU A 33 9.14 -13.75 -18.94
N ALA A 34 9.79 -12.69 -19.40
CA ALA A 34 9.15 -11.55 -20.07
C ALA A 34 8.43 -11.98 -21.35
N VAL A 35 9.12 -12.67 -22.25
CA VAL A 35 8.56 -13.15 -23.51
C VAL A 35 7.43 -14.17 -23.26
N TYR A 36 7.64 -15.13 -22.34
CA TYR A 36 6.59 -16.10 -21.98
C TYR A 36 5.33 -15.37 -21.46
N SER A 37 5.51 -14.40 -20.57
CA SER A 37 4.41 -13.65 -20.00
C SER A 37 3.63 -12.87 -21.05
N VAL A 38 4.32 -12.19 -21.98
CA VAL A 38 3.68 -11.48 -23.09
C VAL A 38 2.90 -12.45 -24.00
N ILE A 39 3.48 -13.61 -24.37
CA ILE A 39 2.79 -14.60 -25.18
C ILE A 39 1.55 -15.13 -24.44
N HIS A 40 1.69 -15.49 -23.18
CA HIS A 40 0.60 -16.01 -22.35
C HIS A 40 -0.54 -14.99 -22.24
N SER A 41 -0.21 -13.74 -22.01
CA SER A 41 -1.15 -12.64 -21.94
C SER A 41 -1.83 -12.35 -23.29
N LYS A 42 -1.04 -12.26 -24.36
CA LYS A 42 -1.53 -11.88 -25.70
C LYS A 42 -2.33 -12.96 -26.38
N THR A 43 -2.13 -14.23 -26.01
CA THR A 43 -2.93 -15.36 -26.52
C THR A 43 -4.14 -15.67 -25.66
N PHE A 44 -4.21 -15.13 -24.44
CA PHE A 44 -5.40 -15.23 -23.60
C PHE A 44 -6.59 -14.52 -24.29
N ASP A 45 -7.64 -15.29 -24.50
CA ASP A 45 -8.84 -14.83 -25.23
C ASP A 45 -8.51 -14.18 -26.59
N ASN A 46 -7.51 -14.72 -27.29
CA ASN A 46 -6.96 -14.15 -28.52
C ASN A 46 -6.68 -12.64 -28.48
N GLY A 47 -6.20 -12.14 -27.35
CA GLY A 47 -5.82 -10.73 -27.17
C GLY A 47 -6.98 -9.76 -27.07
N MET A 48 -8.20 -10.22 -26.80
CA MET A 48 -9.38 -9.35 -26.64
C MET A 48 -9.40 -8.57 -25.34
N ILE A 49 -8.67 -9.01 -24.31
CA ILE A 49 -8.61 -8.27 -23.06
C ILE A 49 -7.94 -6.91 -23.32
N CYS A 50 -8.62 -5.84 -22.95
CA CYS A 50 -8.17 -4.46 -23.20
C CYS A 50 -6.85 -4.10 -22.50
N ALA A 51 -6.43 -4.86 -21.44
CA ALA A 51 -5.12 -4.76 -20.81
C ALA A 51 -4.04 -5.58 -21.52
N SER A 52 -4.38 -6.33 -22.59
CA SER A 52 -3.41 -7.11 -23.37
C SER A 52 -2.36 -6.20 -24.00
N GLU A 53 -1.13 -6.66 -24.02
CA GLU A 53 0.00 -5.93 -24.59
C GLU A 53 -0.24 -5.59 -26.06
N GLN A 54 -0.07 -4.34 -26.44
CA GLN A 54 -0.21 -3.90 -27.84
C GLN A 54 1.15 -3.71 -28.49
N SER A 55 2.16 -3.43 -27.67
CA SER A 55 3.54 -3.22 -28.14
C SER A 55 4.54 -3.68 -27.09
N VAL A 56 5.70 -4.10 -27.55
CA VAL A 56 6.90 -4.37 -26.74
C VAL A 56 8.02 -3.49 -27.23
N THR A 57 8.59 -2.68 -26.33
CA THR A 57 9.81 -1.90 -26.56
C THR A 57 10.94 -2.58 -25.81
N ALA A 58 11.84 -3.26 -26.53
CA ALA A 58 13.03 -3.88 -25.96
C ALA A 58 14.23 -2.94 -26.09
N ILE A 59 15.03 -2.84 -25.02
CA ILE A 59 16.30 -2.11 -25.07
C ILE A 59 17.25 -2.79 -26.07
N GLU A 60 18.03 -1.98 -26.79
CA GLU A 60 18.83 -2.42 -27.94
C GLU A 60 19.77 -3.59 -27.65
N ASP A 61 20.40 -3.62 -26.49
CA ASP A 61 21.35 -4.67 -26.08
C ASP A 61 20.72 -6.06 -25.86
N ILE A 62 19.41 -6.10 -25.64
CA ILE A 62 18.65 -7.37 -25.49
C ILE A 62 17.69 -7.64 -26.64
N TYR A 63 17.50 -6.67 -27.56
CA TYR A 63 16.49 -6.75 -28.62
C TYR A 63 16.55 -8.05 -29.42
N ASP A 64 17.73 -8.43 -29.92
CA ASP A 64 17.90 -9.63 -30.74
C ASP A 64 17.61 -10.92 -29.96
N LYS A 65 17.91 -10.91 -28.66
CA LYS A 65 17.59 -12.05 -27.76
C LYS A 65 16.08 -12.16 -27.53
N VAL A 66 15.41 -11.02 -27.32
CA VAL A 66 13.95 -10.95 -27.15
C VAL A 66 13.26 -11.44 -28.43
N ARG A 67 13.69 -10.96 -29.58
CA ARG A 67 13.20 -11.38 -30.89
C ARG A 67 13.38 -12.90 -31.12
N ALA A 68 14.56 -13.40 -30.84
CA ALA A 68 14.84 -14.83 -30.98
C ALA A 68 13.99 -15.70 -30.03
N GLU A 69 13.75 -15.25 -28.80
CA GLU A 69 12.92 -15.96 -27.84
C GLU A 69 11.43 -15.98 -28.25
N PHE A 70 10.91 -14.90 -28.87
CA PHE A 70 9.57 -14.89 -29.46
C PHE A 70 9.45 -15.95 -30.57
N VAL A 71 10.39 -15.98 -31.51
CA VAL A 71 10.42 -16.97 -32.62
C VAL A 71 10.48 -18.39 -32.08
N LYS A 72 11.40 -18.66 -31.17
CA LYS A 72 11.55 -19.95 -30.49
C LYS A 72 10.26 -20.47 -29.85
N ARG A 73 9.40 -19.55 -29.38
CA ARG A 73 8.13 -19.87 -28.73
C ARG A 73 6.93 -19.89 -29.70
N GLY A 74 7.15 -19.89 -30.99
CA GLY A 74 6.11 -20.03 -32.02
C GLY A 74 5.42 -18.74 -32.41
N CYS A 75 6.06 -17.59 -32.22
CA CYS A 75 5.62 -16.34 -32.82
C CYS A 75 6.18 -16.16 -34.22
N HIS A 76 5.45 -15.51 -35.10
CA HIS A 76 5.85 -15.21 -36.46
C HIS A 76 6.25 -13.74 -36.61
N ILE A 77 7.50 -13.50 -37.00
CA ILE A 77 7.98 -12.14 -37.34
C ILE A 77 7.60 -11.87 -38.79
N LEU A 78 6.83 -10.82 -39.00
CA LEU A 78 6.35 -10.43 -40.32
C LEU A 78 7.50 -9.90 -41.18
N ASN A 79 7.57 -10.35 -42.44
CA ASN A 79 8.45 -9.77 -43.42
C ASN A 79 7.82 -8.46 -44.00
N GLU A 80 8.55 -7.73 -44.88
CA GLU A 80 8.09 -6.45 -45.42
C GLU A 80 6.77 -6.54 -46.21
N GLU A 81 6.56 -7.61 -46.98
CA GLU A 81 5.32 -7.83 -47.72
C GLU A 81 4.16 -8.11 -46.79
N GLU A 82 4.36 -8.96 -45.80
CA GLU A 82 3.38 -9.30 -44.76
C GLU A 82 3.04 -8.09 -43.90
N MET A 83 4.04 -7.24 -43.57
CA MET A 83 3.85 -5.95 -42.88
C MET A 83 2.93 -5.01 -43.66
N ALA A 84 3.14 -4.87 -44.96
CA ALA A 84 2.30 -4.03 -45.83
C ALA A 84 0.84 -4.54 -45.82
N LYS A 85 0.64 -5.87 -45.95
CA LYS A 85 -0.68 -6.50 -45.90
C LYS A 85 -1.33 -6.33 -44.55
N MET A 86 -0.61 -6.48 -43.45
CA MET A 86 -1.11 -6.31 -42.10
C MET A 86 -1.52 -4.86 -41.83
N ARG A 87 -0.71 -3.85 -42.24
CA ARG A 87 -1.08 -2.43 -42.09
C ARG A 87 -2.42 -2.09 -42.75
N ALA A 88 -2.73 -2.74 -43.86
CA ALA A 88 -3.98 -2.52 -44.59
C ALA A 88 -5.23 -3.05 -43.84
N ILE A 89 -5.07 -3.96 -42.86
CA ILE A 89 -6.23 -4.61 -42.21
C ILE A 89 -6.32 -4.31 -40.70
N ILE A 90 -5.31 -3.72 -40.06
CA ILE A 90 -5.35 -3.44 -38.62
C ILE A 90 -6.44 -2.43 -38.31
N LEU A 91 -6.55 -1.37 -39.09
CA LEU A 91 -7.54 -0.32 -38.92
C LEU A 91 -8.58 -0.33 -40.06
N THR A 92 -9.76 0.19 -39.78
CA THR A 92 -10.75 0.51 -40.80
C THR A 92 -10.40 1.84 -41.49
N GLU A 93 -11.06 2.19 -42.59
CA GLU A 93 -10.93 3.49 -43.23
C GLU A 93 -11.26 4.67 -42.30
N ALA A 94 -12.06 4.44 -41.26
CA ALA A 94 -12.41 5.44 -40.26
C ALA A 94 -11.34 5.54 -39.13
N GLY A 95 -10.20 4.85 -39.22
CA GLY A 95 -9.12 4.86 -38.22
C GLY A 95 -9.45 4.11 -36.92
N THR A 96 -10.46 3.26 -36.90
CA THR A 96 -10.81 2.42 -35.74
C THR A 96 -10.34 1.00 -35.94
N VAL A 97 -10.18 0.27 -34.82
CA VAL A 97 -9.81 -1.16 -34.87
C VAL A 97 -10.75 -1.93 -35.79
N ASN A 98 -10.20 -2.75 -36.67
CA ASN A 98 -10.96 -3.55 -37.61
C ASN A 98 -11.67 -4.72 -36.91
N PRO A 99 -13.00 -4.77 -36.86
CA PRO A 99 -13.74 -5.83 -36.15
C PRO A 99 -13.47 -7.25 -36.69
N LYS A 100 -13.00 -7.37 -37.95
CA LYS A 100 -12.74 -8.68 -38.58
C LYS A 100 -11.55 -9.43 -37.95
N ILE A 101 -10.60 -8.70 -37.32
CA ILE A 101 -9.43 -9.31 -36.70
C ILE A 101 -9.57 -9.44 -35.18
N VAL A 102 -10.52 -8.76 -34.56
CA VAL A 102 -10.72 -8.80 -33.11
C VAL A 102 -11.04 -10.21 -32.63
N GLY A 103 -10.27 -10.73 -31.66
CA GLY A 103 -10.46 -12.04 -31.07
C GLY A 103 -10.18 -13.23 -32.01
N GLN A 104 -9.64 -13.00 -33.21
CA GLN A 104 -9.27 -14.08 -34.12
C GLN A 104 -7.89 -14.64 -33.78
N PRO A 105 -7.66 -15.94 -33.96
CA PRO A 105 -6.32 -16.52 -33.82
C PRO A 105 -5.37 -16.02 -34.91
N ALA A 106 -4.06 -16.01 -34.63
CA ALA A 106 -3.05 -15.44 -35.49
C ALA A 106 -3.07 -15.95 -36.94
N TYR A 107 -3.23 -17.25 -37.14
CA TYR A 107 -3.28 -17.84 -38.48
C TYR A 107 -4.47 -17.32 -39.32
N LYS A 108 -5.60 -17.08 -38.66
CA LYS A 108 -6.80 -16.57 -39.35
C LYS A 108 -6.67 -15.10 -39.72
N ILE A 109 -5.99 -14.31 -38.87
CA ILE A 109 -5.66 -12.92 -39.17
C ILE A 109 -4.72 -12.85 -40.40
N ALA A 110 -3.70 -13.72 -40.44
CA ALA A 110 -2.81 -13.86 -41.61
C ALA A 110 -3.58 -14.17 -42.89
N GLN A 111 -4.55 -15.10 -42.85
CA GLN A 111 -5.42 -15.39 -43.99
C GLN A 111 -6.28 -14.18 -44.43
N ILE A 112 -6.82 -13.43 -43.46
CA ILE A 112 -7.56 -12.18 -43.75
C ILE A 112 -6.65 -11.15 -44.43
N ALA A 113 -5.37 -11.10 -44.02
CA ALA A 113 -4.38 -10.20 -44.63
C ALA A 113 -3.87 -10.71 -46.00
N GLY A 114 -4.13 -11.95 -46.37
CA GLY A 114 -3.73 -12.53 -47.65
C GLY A 114 -2.32 -13.17 -47.65
N PHE A 115 -1.94 -13.79 -46.51
CA PHE A 115 -0.77 -14.65 -46.37
C PHE A 115 -1.05 -15.81 -45.43
N GLU A 116 -0.15 -16.77 -45.36
CA GLU A 116 -0.35 -17.96 -44.54
C GLU A 116 0.77 -18.14 -43.53
N VAL A 117 0.39 -18.61 -42.33
CA VAL A 117 1.30 -19.05 -41.25
C VAL A 117 0.80 -20.37 -40.67
N PRO A 118 1.67 -21.13 -39.96
CA PRO A 118 1.24 -22.32 -39.26
C PRO A 118 0.05 -22.07 -38.33
N LYS A 119 -0.87 -23.03 -38.22
CA LYS A 119 -2.09 -22.89 -37.37
C LYS A 119 -1.79 -22.71 -35.90
N ASP A 120 -0.65 -23.16 -35.40
CA ASP A 120 -0.18 -23.07 -34.04
C ASP A 120 0.62 -21.79 -33.77
N THR A 121 0.74 -20.89 -34.76
CA THR A 121 1.35 -19.57 -34.60
C THR A 121 0.65 -18.81 -33.48
N LYS A 122 1.46 -18.34 -32.51
CA LYS A 122 0.96 -17.68 -31.31
C LYS A 122 0.60 -16.23 -31.55
N ILE A 123 1.52 -15.46 -32.09
CA ILE A 123 1.42 -14.01 -32.30
C ILE A 123 2.04 -13.66 -33.65
N LEU A 124 1.45 -12.70 -34.34
CA LEU A 124 2.01 -12.03 -35.51
C LEU A 124 2.74 -10.78 -35.01
N ILE A 125 4.03 -10.66 -35.22
CA ILE A 125 4.86 -9.59 -34.70
C ILE A 125 5.36 -8.72 -35.85
N GLY A 126 5.02 -7.44 -35.82
CA GLY A 126 5.57 -6.43 -36.71
C GLY A 126 6.72 -5.69 -36.05
N GLU A 127 7.90 -5.72 -36.69
CA GLU A 127 9.04 -4.88 -36.30
C GLU A 127 8.82 -3.46 -36.86
N VAL A 128 8.62 -2.48 -36.00
CA VAL A 128 8.26 -1.10 -36.36
C VAL A 128 9.14 -0.10 -35.64
N THR A 129 9.32 1.08 -36.27
CA THR A 129 10.15 2.15 -35.71
C THR A 129 9.36 3.36 -35.30
N SER A 130 8.19 3.60 -35.91
CA SER A 130 7.32 4.74 -35.57
C SER A 130 6.32 4.36 -34.50
N VAL A 131 6.17 5.23 -33.52
CA VAL A 131 5.15 5.18 -32.47
C VAL A 131 3.99 6.13 -32.74
N ASP A 132 3.99 6.83 -33.89
CA ASP A 132 2.97 7.82 -34.23
C ASP A 132 1.66 7.16 -34.64
N SER A 133 0.57 7.90 -34.47
CA SER A 133 -0.80 7.44 -34.82
C SER A 133 -0.99 7.16 -36.32
N SER A 134 -0.07 7.54 -37.19
CA SER A 134 -0.07 7.15 -38.61
C SER A 134 0.38 5.71 -38.86
N GLU A 135 1.05 5.05 -37.87
CA GLU A 135 1.46 3.65 -37.96
C GLU A 135 0.37 2.73 -37.39
N PRO A 136 -0.28 1.88 -38.20
CA PRO A 136 -1.35 1.02 -37.72
C PRO A 136 -0.94 0.09 -36.58
N PHE A 137 0.31 -0.38 -36.55
CA PHE A 137 0.83 -1.21 -35.44
C PHE A 137 0.94 -0.46 -34.12
N ALA A 138 0.96 0.87 -34.11
CA ALA A 138 1.01 1.69 -32.90
C ALA A 138 -0.36 1.74 -32.17
N HIS A 139 -1.44 1.29 -32.80
CA HIS A 139 -2.78 1.32 -32.24
C HIS A 139 -3.15 0.06 -31.45
N GLU A 140 -4.25 0.14 -30.68
CA GLU A 140 -4.91 -1.02 -30.09
C GLU A 140 -5.39 -1.98 -31.19
N LYS A 141 -5.21 -3.29 -31.01
CA LYS A 141 -5.50 -4.30 -32.04
C LYS A 141 -6.53 -5.35 -31.57
N LEU A 142 -6.67 -5.54 -30.27
CA LEU A 142 -7.58 -6.54 -29.64
C LEU A 142 -7.48 -7.93 -30.28
N SER A 143 -6.27 -8.36 -30.57
CA SER A 143 -5.97 -9.57 -31.35
C SER A 143 -4.51 -9.99 -31.09
N PRO A 144 -4.08 -11.22 -31.42
CA PRO A 144 -2.69 -11.68 -31.28
C PRO A 144 -1.78 -11.06 -32.38
N VAL A 145 -1.82 -9.73 -32.49
CA VAL A 145 -0.91 -8.92 -33.32
C VAL A 145 -0.16 -7.96 -32.39
N LEU A 146 1.17 -7.91 -32.49
CA LEU A 146 2.05 -7.19 -31.58
C LEU A 146 3.03 -6.30 -32.38
N ALA A 147 3.24 -5.07 -31.92
CA ALA A 147 4.34 -4.24 -32.39
C ALA A 147 5.59 -4.54 -31.56
N LEU A 148 6.74 -4.68 -32.23
CA LEU A 148 8.05 -4.83 -31.57
C LEU A 148 8.93 -3.65 -31.95
N TYR A 149 9.32 -2.88 -30.93
CA TYR A 149 10.17 -1.70 -31.03
C TYR A 149 11.55 -1.96 -30.45
N LYS A 150 12.56 -1.29 -31.00
CA LYS A 150 13.90 -1.22 -30.46
C LYS A 150 14.13 0.18 -29.88
N ALA A 151 14.51 0.27 -28.61
CA ALA A 151 14.89 1.53 -27.97
C ALA A 151 16.39 1.53 -27.65
N LYS A 152 17.04 2.66 -27.85
CA LYS A 152 18.46 2.83 -27.54
C LYS A 152 18.78 2.58 -26.07
N ASP A 153 17.93 3.08 -25.19
CA ASP A 153 18.06 3.05 -23.74
C ASP A 153 16.70 3.10 -23.07
N PHE A 154 16.69 3.02 -21.73
CA PHE A 154 15.47 3.02 -20.92
C PHE A 154 14.69 4.34 -21.06
N GLU A 155 15.37 5.48 -21.15
CA GLU A 155 14.74 6.79 -21.31
C GLU A 155 13.98 6.87 -22.64
N THR A 156 14.61 6.46 -23.74
CA THR A 156 13.96 6.36 -25.04
C THR A 156 12.75 5.42 -25.01
N ALA A 157 12.85 4.30 -24.30
CA ALA A 157 11.71 3.37 -24.14
C ALA A 157 10.54 3.99 -23.37
N LEU A 158 10.83 4.83 -22.36
CA LEU A 158 9.82 5.59 -21.65
C LEU A 158 9.12 6.61 -22.57
N GLU A 159 9.87 7.40 -23.31
CA GLU A 159 9.33 8.38 -24.29
C GLU A 159 8.43 7.72 -25.33
N MET A 160 8.87 6.59 -25.89
CA MET A 160 8.06 5.81 -26.85
C MET A 160 6.77 5.32 -26.22
N SER A 161 6.83 4.82 -24.98
CA SER A 161 5.64 4.33 -24.24
C SER A 161 4.68 5.45 -23.88
N GLU A 162 5.18 6.63 -23.49
CA GLU A 162 4.36 7.82 -23.27
C GLU A 162 3.59 8.19 -24.53
N ARG A 163 4.28 8.22 -25.68
CA ARG A 163 3.64 8.57 -26.96
C ARG A 163 2.56 7.57 -27.36
N LEU A 164 2.81 6.26 -27.18
CA LEU A 164 1.81 5.22 -27.45
C LEU A 164 0.57 5.35 -26.55
N ILE A 165 0.75 5.78 -25.30
CA ILE A 165 -0.36 6.03 -24.36
C ILE A 165 -1.11 7.31 -24.77
N GLU A 166 -0.41 8.38 -25.16
CA GLU A 166 -1.02 9.64 -25.57
C GLU A 166 -1.92 9.48 -26.78
N ASP A 167 -1.47 8.75 -27.78
CA ASP A 167 -2.23 8.53 -29.00
C ASP A 167 -3.28 7.42 -28.87
N GLY A 168 -3.02 6.41 -28.05
CA GLY A 168 -3.86 5.19 -27.94
C GLY A 168 -4.90 5.17 -26.83
N GLY A 169 -4.82 6.11 -25.89
CA GLY A 169 -5.78 6.23 -24.79
C GLY A 169 -5.15 6.24 -23.40
N TYR A 170 -5.34 7.35 -22.74
CA TYR A 170 -4.87 7.57 -21.38
C TYR A 170 -5.58 6.70 -20.34
N GLY A 171 -4.88 6.39 -19.28
CA GLY A 171 -5.44 5.89 -18.04
C GLY A 171 -5.57 4.36 -17.95
N HIS A 172 -5.32 3.61 -19.02
CA HIS A 172 -5.60 2.17 -19.00
C HIS A 172 -4.51 1.37 -18.26
N THR A 173 -3.51 0.86 -18.93
CA THR A 173 -2.50 -0.07 -18.39
C THR A 173 -1.14 0.15 -19.06
N SER A 174 -0.05 0.00 -18.31
CA SER A 174 1.31 -0.13 -18.84
C SER A 174 2.05 -1.25 -18.13
N SER A 175 3.07 -1.83 -18.76
CA SER A 175 3.78 -2.98 -18.22
C SER A 175 5.30 -2.79 -18.35
N LEU A 176 6.04 -3.35 -17.38
CA LEU A 176 7.49 -3.26 -17.30
C LEU A 176 8.07 -4.61 -16.88
N TYR A 177 9.02 -5.12 -17.65
CA TYR A 177 9.83 -6.28 -17.27
C TYR A 177 11.24 -5.80 -16.95
N ILE A 178 11.68 -6.05 -15.72
CA ILE A 178 12.91 -5.48 -15.16
C ILE A 178 13.38 -6.32 -13.97
N HIS A 179 14.67 -6.29 -13.63
CA HIS A 179 15.14 -6.91 -12.40
C HIS A 179 14.57 -6.20 -11.17
N PRO A 180 14.11 -6.92 -10.13
CA PRO A 180 13.48 -6.30 -8.96
C PRO A 180 14.35 -5.30 -8.18
N SER A 181 15.67 -5.33 -8.34
CA SER A 181 16.59 -4.36 -7.71
C SER A 181 16.60 -2.98 -8.36
N GLU A 182 16.09 -2.86 -9.59
CA GLU A 182 16.07 -1.60 -10.36
C GLU A 182 14.92 -0.68 -9.92
N THR A 183 14.86 -0.37 -8.63
CA THR A 183 13.74 0.36 -7.99
C THR A 183 13.58 1.78 -8.52
N GLU A 184 14.69 2.44 -8.91
CA GLU A 184 14.66 3.80 -9.47
C GLU A 184 13.97 3.82 -10.84
N LYS A 185 14.32 2.89 -11.73
CA LYS A 185 13.67 2.75 -13.04
C LYS A 185 12.19 2.39 -12.91
N MET A 186 11.84 1.52 -11.97
CA MET A 186 10.43 1.21 -11.66
C MET A 186 9.68 2.46 -11.20
N ALA A 187 10.27 3.28 -10.34
CA ALA A 187 9.69 4.53 -9.88
C ALA A 187 9.55 5.56 -11.03
N GLN A 188 10.54 5.68 -11.90
CA GLN A 188 10.49 6.53 -13.09
C GLN A 188 9.36 6.11 -14.03
N HIS A 189 9.26 4.81 -14.35
CA HIS A 189 8.17 4.28 -15.17
C HIS A 189 6.81 4.60 -14.54
N ALA A 190 6.65 4.33 -13.24
CA ALA A 190 5.40 4.57 -12.52
C ALA A 190 5.00 6.06 -12.49
N ALA A 191 5.97 6.96 -12.40
CA ALA A 191 5.72 8.41 -12.38
C ALA A 191 5.35 8.98 -13.76
N ARG A 192 5.92 8.42 -14.82
CA ARG A 192 5.74 8.95 -16.20
C ARG A 192 4.53 8.39 -16.91
N MET A 193 4.21 7.10 -16.70
CA MET A 193 3.08 6.47 -17.40
C MET A 193 1.75 7.00 -16.90
N LYS A 194 1.02 7.71 -17.74
CA LYS A 194 -0.34 8.22 -17.44
C LYS A 194 -1.38 7.09 -17.53
N THR A 195 -1.16 6.04 -16.76
CA THR A 195 -2.03 4.85 -16.65
C THR A 195 -2.40 4.57 -15.20
N CYS A 196 -3.58 3.99 -14.99
CA CYS A 196 -4.06 3.64 -13.64
C CYS A 196 -3.54 2.28 -13.15
N ARG A 197 -3.08 1.41 -14.06
CA ARG A 197 -2.49 0.11 -13.76
C ARG A 197 -1.09 0.04 -14.32
N ILE A 198 -0.14 -0.22 -13.43
CA ILE A 198 1.28 -0.43 -13.77
C ILE A 198 1.63 -1.83 -13.31
N LEU A 199 1.98 -2.69 -14.26
CA LEU A 199 2.27 -4.09 -14.00
C LEU A 199 3.77 -4.32 -14.16
N VAL A 200 4.39 -4.93 -13.16
CA VAL A 200 5.82 -5.25 -13.18
C VAL A 200 5.98 -6.77 -13.17
N ASN A 201 6.74 -7.28 -14.15
CA ASN A 201 7.04 -8.72 -14.30
C ASN A 201 5.81 -9.62 -14.29
N THR A 202 4.69 -9.16 -14.86
CA THR A 202 3.38 -9.80 -14.77
C THR A 202 2.72 -9.82 -16.15
N PRO A 203 2.10 -10.93 -16.59
CA PRO A 203 1.30 -10.97 -17.81
C PRO A 203 0.20 -9.92 -17.74
N SER A 204 0.11 -9.03 -18.73
CA SER A 204 -0.70 -7.82 -18.60
C SER A 204 -2.20 -8.08 -18.61
N SER A 205 -2.69 -9.02 -19.42
CA SER A 205 -4.11 -9.39 -19.43
C SER A 205 -4.59 -9.91 -18.07
N GLN A 206 -3.97 -10.96 -17.57
CA GLN A 206 -4.36 -11.61 -16.32
C GLN A 206 -4.07 -10.72 -15.11
N GLY A 207 -2.90 -10.09 -15.08
CA GLY A 207 -2.54 -9.18 -14.00
C GLY A 207 -3.44 -7.95 -13.96
N GLY A 208 -3.82 -7.40 -15.12
CA GLY A 208 -4.71 -6.25 -15.24
C GLY A 208 -6.15 -6.53 -14.80
N ILE A 209 -6.69 -7.70 -15.15
CA ILE A 209 -8.03 -8.11 -14.69
C ILE A 209 -8.07 -8.53 -13.22
N GLY A 210 -6.91 -8.60 -12.53
CA GLY A 210 -6.85 -8.87 -11.10
C GLY A 210 -7.05 -10.35 -10.78
N ASP A 211 -6.15 -11.18 -11.28
CA ASP A 211 -6.12 -12.62 -11.00
C ASP A 211 -5.06 -13.00 -9.94
N LEU A 212 -4.58 -14.23 -10.00
CA LEU A 212 -3.62 -14.81 -9.05
C LEU A 212 -2.22 -14.15 -9.08
N TYR A 213 -1.87 -13.37 -10.09
CA TYR A 213 -0.53 -12.78 -10.22
C TYR A 213 -0.26 -11.61 -9.27
N ASN A 214 -1.33 -10.96 -8.77
CA ASN A 214 -1.19 -9.90 -7.79
C ASN A 214 -2.44 -9.78 -6.91
N PHE A 215 -2.28 -9.20 -5.71
CA PHE A 215 -3.36 -8.96 -4.74
C PHE A 215 -3.76 -7.48 -4.63
N LYS A 216 -3.21 -6.61 -5.50
CA LYS A 216 -3.50 -5.16 -5.46
C LYS A 216 -4.72 -4.78 -6.30
N LEU A 217 -5.03 -5.57 -7.32
CA LEU A 217 -6.15 -5.31 -8.23
C LEU A 217 -7.29 -6.29 -7.94
N SER A 218 -8.48 -5.76 -7.73
CA SER A 218 -9.69 -6.60 -7.57
C SER A 218 -10.03 -7.27 -8.89
N PRO A 219 -10.51 -8.54 -8.90
CA PRO A 219 -10.96 -9.21 -10.12
C PRO A 219 -12.07 -8.42 -10.82
N SER A 220 -11.85 -8.08 -12.09
CA SER A 220 -12.81 -7.33 -12.91
C SER A 220 -12.46 -7.40 -14.39
N LEU A 221 -13.47 -7.38 -15.24
CA LEU A 221 -13.32 -7.14 -16.68
C LEU A 221 -13.59 -5.67 -17.05
N THR A 222 -13.95 -4.83 -16.09
CA THR A 222 -14.19 -3.40 -16.28
C THR A 222 -13.05 -2.61 -15.63
N LEU A 223 -12.08 -2.18 -16.43
CA LEU A 223 -10.83 -1.60 -16.00
C LEU A 223 -10.88 -0.07 -16.13
N GLY A 224 -11.28 0.62 -15.06
CA GLY A 224 -11.42 2.08 -15.04
C GLY A 224 -10.12 2.79 -15.39
N CYS A 225 -10.20 3.84 -16.21
CA CYS A 225 -9.05 4.63 -16.66
C CYS A 225 -8.92 5.99 -15.93
N GLY A 226 -9.73 6.24 -14.92
CA GLY A 226 -9.69 7.44 -14.10
C GLY A 226 -9.86 8.74 -14.88
N SER A 227 -9.44 9.83 -14.27
CA SER A 227 -9.48 11.15 -14.90
C SER A 227 -8.59 11.26 -16.14
N TYR A 228 -7.49 10.51 -16.21
CA TYR A 228 -6.65 10.43 -17.42
C TYR A 228 -7.46 9.97 -18.63
N GLY A 229 -8.29 8.92 -18.46
CA GLY A 229 -9.13 8.39 -19.54
C GLY A 229 -10.55 8.98 -19.60
N GLY A 230 -10.85 10.03 -18.82
CA GLY A 230 -12.17 10.64 -18.75
C GLY A 230 -13.23 9.71 -18.15
N ASN A 231 -12.83 8.84 -17.22
CA ASN A 231 -13.72 7.86 -16.58
C ASN A 231 -14.05 8.25 -15.13
N SER A 232 -15.18 7.75 -14.64
CA SER A 232 -15.64 7.98 -13.27
C SER A 232 -14.83 7.24 -12.21
N VAL A 233 -14.10 6.18 -12.58
CA VAL A 233 -13.30 5.36 -11.68
C VAL A 233 -11.92 5.06 -12.28
N SER A 234 -10.90 4.95 -11.42
CA SER A 234 -9.50 4.66 -11.80
C SER A 234 -9.07 3.23 -11.48
N GLU A 235 -9.94 2.45 -10.87
CA GLU A 235 -9.64 1.10 -10.40
C GLU A 235 -10.48 0.03 -11.12
N ASN A 236 -10.18 -1.22 -10.84
CA ASN A 236 -10.98 -2.34 -11.30
C ASN A 236 -12.37 -2.28 -10.67
N VAL A 237 -13.40 -2.21 -11.50
CA VAL A 237 -14.80 -2.03 -11.03
C VAL A 237 -15.27 -3.30 -10.34
N ASN A 238 -15.81 -3.14 -9.14
CA ASN A 238 -16.37 -4.23 -8.34
C ASN A 238 -17.64 -3.78 -7.63
N VAL A 239 -18.19 -4.61 -6.77
CA VAL A 239 -19.47 -4.35 -6.07
C VAL A 239 -19.48 -3.04 -5.28
N LYS A 240 -18.34 -2.58 -4.75
CA LYS A 240 -18.28 -1.32 -3.97
C LYS A 240 -18.72 -0.09 -4.78
N HIS A 241 -18.54 -0.12 -6.11
CA HIS A 241 -18.93 0.98 -7.00
C HIS A 241 -20.45 1.06 -7.24
N LEU A 242 -21.19 0.02 -6.85
CA LEU A 242 -22.65 -0.05 -6.92
C LEU A 242 -23.30 0.26 -5.56
N LEU A 243 -22.52 0.43 -4.49
CA LEU A 243 -23.03 0.68 -3.15
C LEU A 243 -23.13 2.17 -2.87
N ASN A 244 -24.24 2.57 -2.25
CA ASN A 244 -24.38 3.88 -1.66
C ASN A 244 -23.76 3.86 -0.25
N ILE A 245 -22.57 4.41 -0.09
CA ILE A 245 -21.89 4.48 1.20
C ILE A 245 -22.41 5.69 1.96
N LYS A 246 -22.96 5.46 3.17
CA LYS A 246 -23.35 6.52 4.10
C LYS A 246 -22.25 6.70 5.12
N THR A 247 -21.75 7.92 5.25
CA THR A 247 -20.76 8.26 6.26
C THR A 247 -21.46 8.89 7.46
N VAL A 248 -21.28 8.30 8.64
CA VAL A 248 -21.65 8.91 9.90
C VAL A 248 -20.41 9.58 10.46
N ALA A 249 -20.42 10.90 10.50
CA ALA A 249 -19.32 11.70 11.02
C ALA A 249 -19.70 12.31 12.37
N GLU A 250 -19.04 11.87 13.41
CA GLU A 250 -19.11 12.55 14.71
C GLU A 250 -18.05 13.63 14.80
N ARG A 251 -18.42 14.72 15.48
CA ARG A 251 -17.47 15.79 15.77
C ARG A 251 -16.43 15.29 16.76
N ARG A 252 -15.18 15.20 16.34
CA ARG A 252 -14.03 15.01 17.23
C ARG A 252 -13.32 16.35 17.38
N GLU A 253 -13.03 16.71 18.62
CA GLU A 253 -12.17 17.85 18.87
C GLU A 253 -10.77 17.37 19.19
N ASN A 254 -9.82 18.03 18.56
CA ASN A 254 -8.44 17.89 18.93
C ASN A 254 -8.24 18.46 20.32
N MET A 255 -7.30 17.91 21.06
CA MET A 255 -6.91 18.43 22.36
C MET A 255 -6.46 19.87 22.22
N LEU A 256 -7.15 20.79 22.90
CA LEU A 256 -6.88 22.22 22.86
C LEU A 256 -5.85 22.67 23.90
N TRP A 257 -5.37 21.73 24.73
CA TRP A 257 -4.37 22.01 25.75
C TRP A 257 -3.39 20.85 25.86
N PHE A 258 -2.18 21.17 26.27
CA PHE A 258 -1.11 20.22 26.51
C PHE A 258 -0.65 20.35 27.96
N ARG A 259 -0.50 19.22 28.66
CA ARG A 259 -0.02 19.19 30.04
C ARG A 259 1.22 18.29 30.11
N THR A 260 2.30 18.80 30.64
CA THR A 260 3.53 18.06 30.95
C THR A 260 3.62 17.79 32.45
N PRO A 261 4.38 16.78 32.88
CA PRO A 261 4.79 16.65 34.26
C PRO A 261 5.51 17.90 34.76
N GLN A 262 5.38 18.22 36.07
CA GLN A 262 6.05 19.38 36.64
C GLN A 262 7.58 19.30 36.54
N LYS A 263 8.13 18.07 36.53
CA LYS A 263 9.55 17.84 36.47
C LYS A 263 9.84 16.56 35.66
N VAL A 264 10.81 16.64 34.74
CA VAL A 264 11.28 15.54 33.91
C VAL A 264 12.80 15.48 34.03
N TYR A 265 13.33 14.32 34.41
CA TYR A 265 14.75 14.04 34.40
C TYR A 265 15.11 13.23 33.16
N PHE A 266 15.96 13.77 32.31
CA PHE A 266 16.34 13.14 31.05
C PHE A 266 17.86 13.16 30.86
N LYS A 267 18.55 12.16 31.42
CA LYS A 267 19.97 11.94 31.24
C LYS A 267 20.35 10.55 31.72
N LYS A 268 21.33 9.90 31.10
CA LYS A 268 21.88 8.64 31.60
C LYS A 268 22.36 8.82 33.05
N GLY A 269 21.90 7.98 33.98
CA GLY A 269 22.27 8.04 35.39
C GLY A 269 21.49 9.05 36.24
N CYS A 270 20.40 9.66 35.72
CA CYS A 270 19.63 10.64 36.50
C CYS A 270 18.68 10.00 37.53
N LEU A 271 18.38 8.69 37.46
CA LEU A 271 17.44 8.04 38.37
C LEU A 271 17.75 8.21 39.85
N PRO A 272 18.99 7.99 40.35
CA PRO A 272 19.31 8.24 41.76
C PRO A 272 19.06 9.69 42.18
N VAL A 273 19.43 10.66 41.31
CA VAL A 273 19.22 12.10 41.58
C VAL A 273 17.74 12.44 41.68
N ALA A 274 16.93 11.89 40.76
CA ALA A 274 15.49 12.08 40.79
C ALA A 274 14.85 11.48 42.07
N LEU A 275 15.32 10.30 42.48
CA LEU A 275 14.82 9.65 43.70
C LEU A 275 15.24 10.38 44.99
N ASP A 276 16.42 11.00 45.03
CA ASP A 276 16.89 11.80 46.19
C ASP A 276 15.86 12.89 46.57
N GLU A 277 15.19 13.47 45.59
CA GLU A 277 14.19 14.49 45.85
C GLU A 277 12.97 13.97 46.62
N LEU A 278 12.66 12.68 46.54
CA LEU A 278 11.57 12.11 47.31
C LEU A 278 11.77 12.35 48.82
N LYS A 279 12.99 12.25 49.29
CA LYS A 279 13.28 12.50 50.70
C LYS A 279 13.63 13.98 50.96
N THR A 280 14.51 14.56 50.17
CA THR A 280 15.08 15.88 50.46
C THR A 280 14.12 17.03 50.21
N TYR A 281 13.33 16.93 49.18
CA TYR A 281 12.39 17.99 48.75
C TYR A 281 10.92 17.67 49.05
N TYR A 282 10.48 16.43 48.78
CA TYR A 282 9.08 16.01 48.94
C TYR A 282 8.79 15.34 50.27
N HIS A 283 9.79 15.04 51.08
CA HIS A 283 9.70 14.45 52.45
C HIS A 283 8.90 13.17 52.49
N LYS A 284 8.99 12.33 51.46
CA LYS A 284 8.28 11.07 51.33
C LYS A 284 8.90 9.98 52.24
N LYS A 285 8.07 9.06 52.76
CA LYS A 285 8.48 8.04 53.72
C LYS A 285 8.13 6.62 53.30
N LYS A 286 7.12 6.45 52.43
CA LYS A 286 6.59 5.13 52.05
C LYS A 286 6.34 5.09 50.54
N ALA A 287 7.12 4.28 49.83
CA ALA A 287 7.03 4.12 48.37
C ALA A 287 6.32 2.81 48.01
N PHE A 288 5.42 2.87 47.03
CA PHE A 288 4.82 1.67 46.43
C PHE A 288 5.26 1.55 44.97
N ILE A 289 5.97 0.47 44.65
CA ILE A 289 6.51 0.25 43.29
C ILE A 289 5.52 -0.61 42.54
N VAL A 290 5.16 -0.17 41.33
CA VAL A 290 4.29 -0.91 40.39
C VAL A 290 5.14 -1.27 39.16
N THR A 291 5.21 -2.56 38.85
CA THR A 291 6.02 -3.08 37.72
C THR A 291 5.47 -4.42 37.22
N ASP A 292 6.09 -4.99 36.21
CA ASP A 292 5.80 -6.33 35.73
C ASP A 292 6.74 -7.39 36.33
N SER A 293 6.39 -8.66 36.17
CA SER A 293 7.13 -9.79 36.70
C SER A 293 8.53 -9.95 36.11
N PHE A 294 8.72 -9.56 34.85
CA PHE A 294 10.02 -9.64 34.19
C PHE A 294 11.01 -8.60 34.76
N LEU A 295 10.61 -7.35 34.85
CA LEU A 295 11.45 -6.28 35.41
C LEU A 295 11.77 -6.53 36.89
N TYR A 296 10.83 -7.11 37.63
CA TYR A 296 11.04 -7.49 39.03
C TYR A 296 12.05 -8.64 39.14
N SER A 297 11.85 -9.74 38.43
CA SER A 297 12.71 -10.93 38.51
C SER A 297 14.09 -10.73 37.91
N SER A 298 14.21 -9.88 36.91
CA SER A 298 15.50 -9.53 36.27
C SER A 298 16.30 -8.46 37.03
N GLY A 299 15.79 -7.98 38.16
CA GLY A 299 16.50 -7.05 39.04
C GLY A 299 16.48 -5.58 38.58
N HIS A 300 15.65 -5.20 37.61
CA HIS A 300 15.53 -3.81 37.17
C HIS A 300 14.92 -2.89 38.25
N THR A 301 14.24 -3.43 39.24
CA THR A 301 13.77 -2.68 40.42
C THR A 301 14.89 -2.33 41.39
N LYS A 302 16.02 -3.06 41.35
CA LYS A 302 17.09 -2.94 42.33
C LYS A 302 17.66 -1.52 42.44
N PRO A 303 17.93 -0.77 41.36
CA PRO A 303 18.41 0.61 41.47
C PRO A 303 17.44 1.53 42.23
N ILE A 304 16.17 1.24 42.21
CA ILE A 304 15.14 2.00 42.94
C ILE A 304 15.13 1.57 44.40
N THR A 305 15.06 0.26 44.66
CA THR A 305 14.99 -0.26 46.03
C THR A 305 16.25 0.03 46.84
N ASP A 306 17.45 -0.16 46.25
CA ASP A 306 18.72 0.18 46.92
C ASP A 306 18.75 1.67 47.32
N LYS A 307 18.22 2.55 46.43
CA LYS A 307 18.18 3.99 46.71
C LYS A 307 17.13 4.35 47.76
N LEU A 308 16.01 3.67 47.80
CA LEU A 308 14.98 3.84 48.83
C LEU A 308 15.51 3.37 50.19
N ASP A 309 16.25 2.24 50.24
CA ASP A 309 16.92 1.75 51.45
C ASP A 309 17.99 2.75 51.97
N GLU A 310 18.82 3.27 51.08
CA GLU A 310 19.82 4.32 51.45
C GLU A 310 19.13 5.55 52.09
N MET A 311 17.97 5.92 51.56
CA MET A 311 17.20 7.06 52.05
C MET A 311 16.36 6.74 53.30
N GLY A 312 16.22 5.45 53.71
CA GLY A 312 15.35 5.01 54.79
C GLY A 312 13.87 5.18 54.48
N ILE A 313 13.51 5.08 53.20
CA ILE A 313 12.11 5.07 52.73
C ILE A 313 11.62 3.63 52.67
N THR A 314 10.60 3.28 53.45
CA THR A 314 9.98 1.95 53.39
C THR A 314 9.28 1.74 52.06
N TYR A 315 9.33 0.53 51.52
CA TYR A 315 8.64 0.26 50.25
C TYR A 315 7.95 -1.09 50.22
N ALA A 316 6.97 -1.20 49.33
CA ALA A 316 6.34 -2.44 48.89
C ALA A 316 6.28 -2.48 47.36
N CYS A 317 6.18 -3.67 46.79
CA CYS A 317 6.21 -3.84 45.35
C CYS A 317 5.06 -4.69 44.86
N PHE A 318 4.30 -4.19 43.89
CA PHE A 318 3.35 -4.93 43.08
C PHE A 318 4.00 -5.24 41.73
N TYR A 319 4.24 -6.50 41.42
CA TYR A 319 4.98 -6.91 40.22
C TYR A 319 4.15 -7.81 39.28
N GLU A 320 2.82 -7.82 39.45
CA GLU A 320 1.93 -8.66 38.67
C GLU A 320 1.23 -7.92 37.52
N VAL A 321 1.81 -6.81 37.03
CA VAL A 321 1.25 -6.11 35.86
C VAL A 321 1.46 -6.96 34.62
N ALA A 322 0.38 -7.36 33.96
CA ALA A 322 0.41 -8.05 32.68
C ALA A 322 0.48 -7.04 31.51
N PRO A 323 0.96 -7.46 30.33
CA PRO A 323 0.71 -6.71 29.10
C PRO A 323 -0.80 -6.41 28.95
N ASP A 324 -1.16 -5.20 28.55
CA ASP A 324 -2.56 -4.73 28.47
C ASP A 324 -3.33 -4.95 29.79
N PRO A 325 -2.99 -4.22 30.85
CA PRO A 325 -3.47 -4.49 32.18
C PRO A 325 -5.00 -4.34 32.29
N THR A 326 -5.63 -5.34 32.89
CA THR A 326 -7.07 -5.34 33.12
C THR A 326 -7.46 -4.52 34.36
N LEU A 327 -8.74 -4.14 34.44
CA LEU A 327 -9.28 -3.50 35.65
C LEU A 327 -9.08 -4.36 36.90
N GLN A 328 -9.20 -5.70 36.81
CA GLN A 328 -8.97 -6.62 37.91
C GLN A 328 -7.51 -6.56 38.39
N CYS A 329 -6.55 -6.43 37.48
CA CYS A 329 -5.14 -6.24 37.84
C CYS A 329 -4.95 -4.95 38.66
N ALA A 330 -5.55 -3.85 38.22
CA ALA A 330 -5.51 -2.57 38.92
C ALA A 330 -6.18 -2.67 40.32
N GLN A 331 -7.34 -3.29 40.42
CA GLN A 331 -8.05 -3.50 41.70
C GLN A 331 -7.21 -4.28 42.72
N LYS A 332 -6.53 -5.36 42.28
CA LYS A 332 -5.64 -6.15 43.11
C LYS A 332 -4.45 -5.32 43.67
N GLY A 333 -3.87 -4.46 42.80
CA GLY A 333 -2.82 -3.53 43.22
C GLY A 333 -3.33 -2.48 44.20
N VAL A 334 -4.53 -1.96 44.00
CA VAL A 334 -5.18 -1.00 44.92
C VAL A 334 -5.42 -1.56 46.29
N GLU A 335 -5.80 -2.85 46.44
CA GLU A 335 -5.94 -3.50 47.74
C GLU A 335 -4.62 -3.49 48.52
N GLN A 336 -3.52 -3.81 47.86
CA GLN A 336 -2.20 -3.75 48.47
C GLN A 336 -1.76 -2.30 48.80
N ILE A 337 -2.04 -1.33 47.92
CA ILE A 337 -1.78 0.08 48.20
C ILE A 337 -2.55 0.55 49.42
N LYS A 338 -3.83 0.20 49.55
CA LYS A 338 -4.67 0.58 50.68
C LYS A 338 -4.14 -0.01 51.98
N ALA A 339 -3.67 -1.24 51.99
CA ALA A 339 -3.05 -1.89 53.13
C ALA A 339 -1.73 -1.26 53.53
N PHE A 340 -0.90 -0.90 52.54
CA PHE A 340 0.44 -0.32 52.76
C PHE A 340 0.40 1.19 53.07
N GLN A 341 -0.55 1.94 52.54
CA GLN A 341 -0.72 3.40 52.67
C GLN A 341 0.55 4.20 52.25
N PRO A 342 0.98 4.13 51.00
CA PRO A 342 2.14 4.88 50.52
C PRO A 342 1.85 6.37 50.39
N ASP A 343 2.88 7.18 50.47
CA ASP A 343 2.88 8.62 50.14
C ASP A 343 3.57 8.93 48.80
N VAL A 344 4.13 7.90 48.12
CA VAL A 344 4.58 7.96 46.74
C VAL A 344 4.34 6.63 46.03
N ILE A 345 3.87 6.67 44.78
CA ILE A 345 3.73 5.50 43.90
C ILE A 345 4.74 5.67 42.76
N ILE A 346 5.59 4.66 42.56
CA ILE A 346 6.63 4.64 41.52
C ILE A 346 6.25 3.57 40.51
N ALA A 347 5.89 3.96 39.29
CA ALA A 347 5.61 3.02 38.20
C ALA A 347 6.88 2.83 37.34
N LEU A 348 7.43 1.63 37.36
CA LEU A 348 8.61 1.23 36.57
C LEU A 348 8.19 0.30 35.45
N GLY A 349 8.39 0.68 34.20
CA GLY A 349 8.12 -0.18 33.05
C GLY A 349 7.71 0.54 31.78
N GLY A 350 7.16 -0.19 30.84
CA GLY A 350 6.54 0.36 29.64
C GLY A 350 5.14 0.95 29.91
N GLY A 351 4.39 1.22 28.84
CA GLY A 351 3.03 1.76 28.94
C GLY A 351 2.13 1.02 29.91
N SER A 352 2.12 -0.31 29.86
CA SER A 352 1.28 -1.15 30.72
C SER A 352 1.52 -0.91 32.22
N ALA A 353 2.77 -0.87 32.66
CA ALA A 353 3.10 -0.62 34.07
C ALA A 353 2.75 0.82 34.50
N MET A 354 3.00 1.79 33.62
CA MET A 354 2.68 3.21 33.90
C MET A 354 1.16 3.43 33.95
N ASP A 355 0.40 2.82 33.04
CA ASP A 355 -1.05 2.98 33.00
C ASP A 355 -1.73 2.25 34.16
N ALA A 356 -1.29 1.01 34.47
CA ALA A 356 -1.76 0.32 35.69
C ALA A 356 -1.47 1.14 36.94
N GLY A 357 -0.24 1.70 37.08
CA GLY A 357 0.13 2.55 38.20
C GLY A 357 -0.73 3.82 38.33
N LYS A 358 -1.05 4.47 37.21
CA LYS A 358 -1.93 5.67 37.20
C LYS A 358 -3.35 5.31 37.64
N ILE A 359 -3.90 4.21 37.14
CA ILE A 359 -5.24 3.77 37.54
C ILE A 359 -5.26 3.36 39.03
N MET A 360 -4.24 2.63 39.50
CA MET A 360 -4.10 2.31 40.91
C MET A 360 -4.01 3.55 41.80
N TRP A 361 -3.21 4.56 41.34
CA TRP A 361 -3.08 5.84 42.03
C TRP A 361 -4.42 6.56 42.14
N LEU A 362 -5.17 6.64 41.03
CA LEU A 362 -6.49 7.27 41.03
C LEU A 362 -7.45 6.55 41.99
N MET A 363 -7.57 5.22 41.88
CA MET A 363 -8.47 4.44 42.72
C MET A 363 -8.07 4.46 44.22
N TYR A 364 -6.82 4.71 44.52
CA TYR A 364 -6.33 4.90 45.88
C TYR A 364 -6.72 6.28 46.44
N GLU A 365 -6.55 7.33 45.66
CA GLU A 365 -6.90 8.69 46.08
C GLU A 365 -8.41 8.94 46.08
N HIS A 366 -9.06 8.44 45.03
CA HIS A 366 -10.48 8.68 44.75
C HIS A 366 -11.25 7.37 44.52
N PRO A 367 -11.52 6.62 45.58
CA PRO A 367 -12.23 5.33 45.46
C PRO A 367 -13.67 5.47 44.95
N GLU A 368 -14.24 6.67 44.98
CA GLU A 368 -15.56 6.99 44.44
C GLU A 368 -15.60 7.06 42.89
N CYS A 369 -14.46 7.17 42.23
CA CYS A 369 -14.38 7.24 40.78
C CYS A 369 -14.67 5.89 40.15
N ARG A 370 -15.58 5.88 39.16
CA ARG A 370 -15.89 4.70 38.37
C ARG A 370 -15.07 4.70 37.08
N PHE A 371 -14.58 3.53 36.70
CA PHE A 371 -13.77 3.39 35.51
C PHE A 371 -14.51 3.82 34.23
N GLU A 372 -15.81 3.51 34.14
CA GLU A 372 -16.65 3.84 32.98
C GLU A 372 -16.74 5.33 32.75
N ASP A 373 -16.77 6.11 33.81
CA ASP A 373 -16.83 7.58 33.73
C ASP A 373 -15.51 8.17 33.19
N LEU A 374 -14.38 7.54 33.53
CA LEU A 374 -13.06 7.98 33.09
C LEU A 374 -12.83 7.71 31.61
N ALA A 375 -13.32 6.60 31.07
CA ALA A 375 -13.15 6.23 29.67
C ALA A 375 -13.80 7.21 28.70
N MET A 376 -14.80 7.99 29.16
CA MET A 376 -15.53 8.97 28.35
C MET A 376 -14.90 10.37 28.34
N ASP A 377 -13.93 10.63 29.22
CA ASP A 377 -13.42 11.99 29.48
C ASP A 377 -12.65 12.61 28.30
N PHE A 378 -12.10 11.79 27.39
CA PHE A 378 -11.26 12.25 26.29
C PHE A 378 -11.98 12.39 24.95
N MET A 379 -13.27 12.13 24.87
CA MET A 379 -13.98 12.14 23.60
C MET A 379 -14.29 13.54 23.09
N ASP A 380 -14.63 14.47 23.97
CA ASP A 380 -14.86 15.88 23.61
C ASP A 380 -14.63 16.78 24.83
N ILE A 381 -13.58 17.59 24.81
CA ILE A 381 -13.21 18.48 25.92
C ILE A 381 -14.31 19.52 26.24
N ARG A 382 -15.15 19.88 25.28
CA ARG A 382 -16.26 20.84 25.46
C ARG A 382 -17.51 20.17 25.99
N LYS A 383 -17.64 18.87 25.80
CA LYS A 383 -18.75 18.04 26.29
C LYS A 383 -18.35 17.16 27.47
N ARG A 384 -17.35 17.60 28.21
CA ARG A 384 -16.85 16.84 29.35
C ARG A 384 -17.98 16.52 30.32
N VAL A 385 -18.33 15.26 30.41
CA VAL A 385 -19.40 14.73 31.28
C VAL A 385 -18.85 14.41 32.66
N TYR A 386 -17.52 14.23 32.75
CA TYR A 386 -16.83 13.87 33.98
C TYR A 386 -15.74 14.89 34.29
N VAL A 387 -15.70 15.33 35.55
CA VAL A 387 -14.63 16.23 36.03
C VAL A 387 -13.57 15.38 36.69
N PHE A 388 -12.38 15.33 36.10
CA PHE A 388 -11.26 14.59 36.66
C PHE A 388 -10.85 15.19 38.01
N PRO A 389 -10.72 14.36 39.08
CA PRO A 389 -10.44 14.86 40.42
C PRO A 389 -9.01 15.40 40.52
N LYS A 390 -8.76 16.20 41.53
CA LYS A 390 -7.42 16.69 41.86
C LYS A 390 -6.62 15.57 42.46
N MET A 391 -5.50 15.24 41.83
CA MET A 391 -4.62 14.16 42.23
C MET A 391 -3.41 14.67 43.03
N GLY A 392 -2.78 13.78 43.82
CA GLY A 392 -1.54 14.04 44.54
C GLY A 392 -1.73 14.52 45.97
N GLU A 393 -2.90 14.31 46.57
CA GLU A 393 -3.18 14.68 47.96
C GLU A 393 -2.74 13.59 48.96
N LYS A 394 -2.94 12.29 48.62
CA LYS A 394 -2.47 11.16 49.46
C LYS A 394 -1.09 10.68 49.04
N ALA A 395 -0.85 10.58 47.71
CA ALA A 395 0.40 10.03 47.21
C ALA A 395 0.88 10.80 45.94
N MET A 396 2.17 11.06 45.86
CA MET A 396 2.80 11.55 44.63
C MET A 396 2.96 10.41 43.64
N PHE A 397 2.87 10.67 42.36
CA PHE A 397 3.12 9.69 41.30
C PHE A 397 4.45 9.98 40.57
N VAL A 398 5.27 8.95 40.44
CA VAL A 398 6.54 8.99 39.72
C VAL A 398 6.53 7.92 38.62
N ALA A 399 6.79 8.31 37.38
CA ALA A 399 6.92 7.39 36.25
C ALA A 399 8.40 7.19 35.89
N VAL A 400 8.83 5.94 35.80
CA VAL A 400 10.17 5.52 35.37
C VAL A 400 10.03 4.63 34.13
N PRO A 401 9.98 5.24 32.91
CA PRO A 401 9.75 4.50 31.69
C PRO A 401 10.96 3.66 31.29
N THR A 402 10.72 2.44 30.80
CA THR A 402 11.73 1.53 30.23
C THR A 402 11.60 1.39 28.70
N SER A 403 10.60 1.98 28.09
CA SER A 403 10.38 2.02 26.65
C SER A 403 10.11 3.45 26.18
N SER A 404 10.43 3.72 24.94
CA SER A 404 10.25 5.05 24.33
C SER A 404 8.88 5.26 23.66
N GLY A 405 7.89 4.46 23.97
CA GLY A 405 6.54 4.54 23.40
C GLY A 405 6.28 3.50 22.36
#